data_daff0c1cc4dc04692458299237e92933
#
_entry.id   daff0c1cc4dc04692458299237e92933
#
_cell.length_a   1.000
_cell.length_b   1.000
_cell.length_c   1.000
_cell.angle_alpha   90.00
_cell.angle_beta   90.00
_cell.angle_gamma   90.00
#
_symmetry.space_group_name_H-M   'P 1'
#
loop_
_entity.id
_entity.type
_entity.pdbx_description
1 polymer ?
#
loop_
_entity_poly.entity_id
_entity_poly.type
_entity_poly.pdbx_seq_one_letter_code
_entity_poly.pdbx_strand_id
1 'polypeptide(L)'
;MKNTTFKRLLVKILAAVTAISCFAAVGCSGKGKTSGTVATDGSTSMAKVIGALGEAFMQANDDIKFTYNPTGSGSGITAVSEGRCDI
;
A
#
# COMPACT_ATOMS: atom_id res chain seq x y z
N MET A 1 -13.15 -31.12 35.60
CA MET A 1 -12.18 -30.12 36.06
C MET A 1 -11.25 -29.64 34.94
N LYS A 2 -10.72 -30.53 34.13
CA LYS A 2 -9.86 -30.12 33.01
C LYS A 2 -10.57 -29.20 32.02
N ASN A 3 -11.88 -29.38 31.83
CA ASN A 3 -12.67 -28.60 30.89
C ASN A 3 -12.82 -27.11 31.30
N THR A 4 -12.86 -26.83 32.60
CA THR A 4 -13.04 -25.47 33.08
C THR A 4 -11.77 -24.63 32.85
N THR A 5 -10.60 -25.22 33.07
CA THR A 5 -9.31 -24.54 32.85
C THR A 5 -9.11 -24.32 31.36
N PHE A 6 -9.48 -25.30 30.52
CA PHE A 6 -9.38 -25.20 29.08
C PHE A 6 -10.30 -24.12 28.52
N LYS A 7 -11.55 -24.05 29.03
CA LYS A 7 -12.49 -23.00 28.63
C LYS A 7 -12.00 -21.61 29.01
N ARG A 8 -11.44 -21.45 30.20
CA ARG A 8 -10.88 -20.17 30.64
C ARG A 8 -9.69 -19.76 29.79
N LEU A 9 -8.85 -20.71 29.42
CA LEU A 9 -7.72 -20.47 28.54
C LEU A 9 -8.17 -20.07 27.13
N LEU A 10 -9.16 -20.77 26.58
CA LEU A 10 -9.75 -20.43 25.29
C LEU A 10 -10.36 -19.03 25.28
N VAL A 11 -11.07 -18.66 26.34
CA VAL A 11 -11.66 -17.32 26.46
C VAL A 11 -10.58 -16.25 26.49
N LYS A 12 -9.49 -16.49 27.20
CA LYS A 12 -8.36 -15.57 27.28
C LYS A 12 -7.66 -15.41 25.91
N ILE A 13 -7.44 -16.51 25.22
CA ILE A 13 -6.84 -16.53 23.88
C ILE A 13 -7.76 -15.80 22.90
N LEU A 14 -9.06 -16.08 22.95
CA LEU A 14 -10.04 -15.45 22.07
C LEU A 14 -10.13 -13.94 22.32
N ALA A 15 -10.10 -13.51 23.57
CA ALA A 15 -10.08 -12.10 23.93
C ALA A 15 -8.81 -11.39 23.42
N ALA A 16 -7.65 -12.04 23.52
CA ALA A 16 -6.40 -11.50 23.00
C ALA A 16 -6.41 -11.37 21.46
N VAL A 17 -6.93 -12.39 20.78
CA VAL A 17 -7.06 -12.36 19.30
C VAL A 17 -8.03 -11.26 18.86
N THR A 18 -9.14 -11.10 19.57
CA THR A 18 -10.12 -10.04 19.27
C THR A 18 -9.52 -8.66 19.47
N ALA A 19 -8.75 -8.46 20.53
CA ALA A 19 -8.08 -7.19 20.80
C ALA A 19 -7.07 -6.83 19.70
N ILE A 20 -6.31 -7.81 19.23
CA ILE A 20 -5.34 -7.62 18.14
C ILE A 20 -6.06 -7.28 16.83
N SER A 21 -7.18 -7.95 16.55
CA SER A 21 -7.99 -7.66 15.35
C SER A 21 -8.56 -6.26 15.36
N CYS A 22 -9.03 -5.79 16.51
CA CYS A 22 -9.53 -4.41 16.65
C CYS A 22 -8.43 -3.39 16.45
N PHE A 23 -7.23 -3.67 16.94
CA PHE A 23 -6.10 -2.77 16.77
C PHE A 23 -5.66 -2.69 15.30
N ALA A 24 -5.63 -3.82 14.60
CA ALA A 24 -5.34 -3.86 13.17
C ALA A 24 -6.41 -3.13 12.34
N ALA A 25 -7.67 -3.27 12.70
CA ALA A 25 -8.76 -2.56 12.04
C ALA A 25 -8.66 -1.05 12.22
N VAL A 26 -8.29 -0.57 13.39
CA VAL A 26 -8.07 0.86 13.63
C VAL A 26 -6.84 1.36 12.87
N GLY A 27 -5.80 0.57 12.73
CA GLY A 27 -4.63 0.90 11.92
C GLY A 27 -4.94 0.95 10.43
N CYS A 28 -5.78 0.03 9.94
CA CYS A 28 -6.17 -0.02 8.53
C CYS A 28 -7.22 1.03 8.14
N SER A 29 -8.08 1.41 9.04
CA SER A 29 -9.03 2.48 8.80
C SER A 29 -8.39 3.85 8.88
N GLY A 30 -7.14 3.86 8.87
CA GLY A 30 -6.32 4.92 8.91
C GLY A 30 -6.67 6.04 8.19
N LYS A 31 -7.27 6.63 8.61
CA LYS A 31 -7.73 7.68 8.37
C LYS A 31 -7.05 8.74 7.86
N GLY A 32 -5.94 8.71 7.62
CA GLY A 32 -5.18 9.76 7.05
C GLY A 32 -5.47 9.87 5.58
N LYS A 33 -5.76 10.99 5.09
CA LYS A 33 -5.60 11.27 3.70
C LYS A 33 -4.14 11.07 3.37
N THR A 34 -3.84 10.04 2.62
CA THR A 34 -2.50 9.86 2.06
C THR A 34 -2.31 10.92 0.99
N SER A 35 -1.35 11.77 1.17
CA SER A 35 -1.02 12.82 0.20
C SER A 35 0.44 12.72 -0.20
N GLY A 36 0.77 13.19 -1.38
CA GLY A 36 2.13 13.20 -1.88
C GLY A 36 2.22 12.99 -3.37
N THR A 37 3.43 12.74 -3.84
CA THR A 37 3.71 12.48 -5.25
C THR A 37 4.36 11.11 -5.38
N VAL A 38 3.86 10.31 -6.32
CA VAL A 38 4.49 9.06 -6.73
C VAL A 38 5.15 9.30 -8.08
N ALA A 39 6.46 9.32 -8.10
CA ALA A 39 7.22 9.49 -9.32
C ALA A 39 7.61 8.13 -9.90
N THR A 40 7.27 7.89 -11.15
CA THR A 40 7.56 6.63 -11.83
C THR A 40 8.32 6.88 -13.12
N ASP A 41 9.15 5.93 -13.49
CA ASP A 41 9.97 6.01 -14.67
C ASP A 41 10.08 4.61 -15.30
N GLY A 42 10.30 4.54 -16.57
CA GLY A 42 10.50 3.24 -17.19
C GLY A 42 10.15 3.16 -18.68
N SER A 43 9.56 2.04 -19.05
CA SER A 43 9.35 1.62 -20.43
C SER A 43 8.56 2.61 -21.27
N THR A 44 9.08 2.93 -22.44
CA THR A 44 8.39 3.77 -23.41
C THR A 44 7.18 3.08 -24.03
N SER A 45 7.25 1.76 -24.21
CA SER A 45 6.15 0.99 -24.77
C SER A 45 4.95 0.87 -23.84
N MET A 46 5.15 1.05 -22.55
CA MET A 46 4.09 0.99 -21.53
C MET A 46 3.47 2.35 -21.23
N ALA A 47 3.94 3.41 -21.86
CA ALA A 47 3.54 4.78 -21.52
C ALA A 47 2.02 4.99 -21.53
N LYS A 48 1.32 4.47 -22.53
CA LYS A 48 -0.14 4.61 -22.62
C LYS A 48 -0.87 3.85 -21.50
N VAL A 49 -0.42 2.64 -21.20
CA VAL A 49 -1.02 1.79 -20.15
C VAL A 49 -0.79 2.42 -18.78
N ILE A 50 0.44 2.82 -18.50
CA ILE A 50 0.80 3.44 -17.23
C ILE A 50 0.12 4.80 -17.05
N GLY A 51 0.00 5.56 -18.14
CA GLY A 51 -0.74 6.83 -18.13
C GLY A 51 -2.20 6.64 -17.74
N ALA A 52 -2.87 5.67 -18.36
CA ALA A 52 -4.28 5.36 -18.06
C ALA A 52 -4.46 4.87 -16.62
N LEU A 53 -3.57 3.98 -16.16
CA LEU A 53 -3.58 3.48 -14.78
C LEU A 53 -3.29 4.60 -13.77
N GLY A 54 -2.35 5.49 -14.09
CA GLY A 54 -2.03 6.64 -13.25
C GLY A 54 -3.19 7.61 -13.09
N GLU A 55 -3.92 7.88 -14.18
CA GLU A 55 -5.13 8.70 -14.12
C GLU A 55 -6.21 8.06 -13.26
N ALA A 56 -6.45 6.77 -13.42
CA ALA A 56 -7.41 6.04 -12.60
C ALA A 56 -7.00 6.04 -11.11
N PHE A 57 -5.71 5.90 -10.85
CA PHE A 57 -5.17 5.95 -9.50
C PHE A 57 -5.37 7.34 -8.87
N MET A 58 -5.11 8.41 -9.61
CA MET A 58 -5.33 9.78 -9.12
C MET A 58 -6.79 10.09 -8.89
N GLN A 59 -7.69 9.53 -9.70
CA GLN A 59 -9.13 9.68 -9.49
C GLN A 59 -9.59 8.99 -8.20
N ALA A 60 -9.00 7.85 -7.88
CA ALA A 60 -9.30 7.12 -6.65
C ALA A 60 -8.60 7.71 -5.42
N ASN A 61 -7.55 8.50 -5.61
CA ASN A 61 -6.72 9.08 -4.55
C ASN A 61 -6.43 10.55 -4.86
N ASP A 62 -7.39 11.40 -4.63
CA ASP A 62 -7.35 12.81 -5.03
C ASP A 62 -6.15 13.60 -4.50
N ASP A 63 -5.62 13.22 -3.36
CA ASP A 63 -4.50 13.91 -2.71
C ASP A 63 -3.12 13.38 -3.15
N ILE A 64 -3.09 12.40 -4.08
CA ILE A 64 -1.85 11.82 -4.57
C ILE A 64 -1.65 12.24 -6.03
N LYS A 65 -0.47 12.77 -6.31
CA LYS A 65 -0.07 13.08 -7.67
C LYS A 65 0.79 11.93 -8.19
N PHE A 66 0.42 11.39 -9.34
CA PHE A 66 1.17 10.34 -10.03
C PHE A 66 1.83 10.93 -11.26
N THR A 67 3.12 10.64 -11.45
CA THR A 67 3.86 11.06 -12.64
C THR A 67 4.56 9.87 -13.27
N TYR A 68 4.61 9.83 -14.58
CA TYR A 68 5.31 8.80 -15.33
C TYR A 68 6.22 9.44 -16.38
N ASN A 69 7.47 9.05 -16.35
CA ASN A 69 8.46 9.53 -17.29
C ASN A 69 8.93 8.37 -18.18
N PRO A 70 8.52 8.29 -19.45
CA PRO A 70 8.85 7.16 -20.30
C PRO A 70 10.25 7.29 -20.91
N THR A 71 11.27 7.04 -20.11
CA THR A 71 12.67 7.16 -20.56
C THR A 71 13.25 5.87 -21.11
N GLY A 72 12.61 4.75 -20.85
CA GLY A 72 13.03 3.42 -21.24
C GLY A 72 13.27 2.52 -20.04
N SER A 73 13.15 1.20 -20.22
CA SER A 73 13.26 0.23 -19.11
C SER A 73 14.63 0.28 -18.42
N GLY A 74 15.71 0.37 -19.17
CA GLY A 74 17.05 0.48 -18.61
C GLY A 74 17.25 1.75 -17.80
N SER A 75 16.79 2.87 -18.34
CA SER A 75 16.85 4.17 -17.65
C SER A 75 15.97 4.18 -16.41
N GLY A 76 14.82 3.52 -16.45
CA GLY A 76 13.94 3.39 -15.30
C GLY A 76 14.57 2.62 -14.14
N ILE A 77 15.23 1.51 -14.44
CA ILE A 77 15.97 0.74 -13.44
C ILE A 77 17.05 1.59 -12.78
N THR A 78 17.80 2.33 -13.59
CA THR A 78 18.83 3.24 -13.09
C THR A 78 18.21 4.35 -12.21
N ALA A 79 17.10 4.93 -12.65
CA ALA A 79 16.40 5.99 -11.92
C ALA A 79 15.95 5.54 -10.52
N VAL A 80 15.40 4.33 -10.43
CA VAL A 80 14.98 3.76 -9.14
C VAL A 80 16.20 3.50 -8.26
N SER A 81 17.27 2.92 -8.81
CA SER A 81 18.47 2.62 -8.04
C SER A 81 19.17 3.87 -7.51
N GLU A 82 19.06 4.97 -8.22
CA GLU A 82 19.63 6.27 -7.82
C GLU A 82 18.68 7.11 -6.97
N GLY A 83 17.47 6.62 -6.70
CA GLY A 83 16.49 7.36 -5.91
C GLY A 83 15.86 8.55 -6.62
N ARG A 84 15.89 8.59 -7.97
CA ARG A 84 15.30 9.68 -8.75
C ARG A 84 13.81 9.49 -8.98
N CYS A 85 13.31 8.30 -8.80
CA CYS A 85 11.88 7.99 -8.83
C CYS A 85 11.54 6.90 -7.81
N ASP A 86 10.25 6.72 -7.54
CA ASP A 86 9.78 5.76 -6.54
C ASP A 86 9.57 4.36 -7.11
N ILE A 87 9.20 4.30 -8.36
CA ILE A 87 8.92 3.04 -9.06
C ILE A 87 9.47 3.10 -10.48
#